data_860d7ba659e73d6fe83c45585c36c73c
#
_entry.id   860d7ba659e73d6fe83c45585c36c73c
#
_cell.length_a   1.000
_cell.length_b   1.000
_cell.length_c   1.000
_cell.angle_alpha   90.00
_cell.angle_beta   90.00
_cell.angle_gamma   90.00
#
_symmetry.space_group_name_H-M   'P 1'
#
loop_
_entity.id
_entity.type
_entity.pdbx_description
1 polymer ?
#
loop_
_entity_poly.entity_id
_entity_poly.type
_entity_poly.pdbx_seq_one_letter_code
_entity_poly.pdbx_strand_id
1 'polypeptide(L)'
;MNLDWWLNPVQPIDLVAHAKAEARQTQLTKPAGSLGELERLATRLAGLQGRECPSIDQVWIAIFAGDHGVMAEGVSAYPQAVTGQMLRNFVGGGAAISVLARQVGASLEVTDLGTALPLEPLPGVRHLHVGAGTGNLMREAAMTPAQALIALQAGRDSVSRAAADGCELFIGGEMGIGNTTSATALACLLLDCPVAELVGPGTGLAAAGVARKAQVIETALALHRDAAGEPMEALRCLGGFEIAALTGAYLACAQQGVVALVDGFICSVAALLAVRLNPECRDWLLFSHQSAEPGHQRLLAALQATPIVSLGLRLGEGSGAALVVPMLRLACALHNEMATFAEAAVADRAP
;
A
#
# COMPACT_ATOMS: atom_id res chain seq x y z
N MET A 1 22.34 15.48 3.67
CA MET A 1 20.97 14.93 3.55
C MET A 1 20.50 14.58 4.93
N ASN A 2 19.26 14.96 5.31
CA ASN A 2 18.67 14.49 6.56
C ASN A 2 18.43 12.98 6.41
N LEU A 3 19.18 12.17 7.16
CA LEU A 3 19.09 10.72 7.07
C LEU A 3 17.74 10.19 7.58
N ASP A 4 17.11 10.96 8.49
CA ASP A 4 15.85 10.57 9.15
C ASP A 4 14.63 11.34 8.59
N TRP A 5 14.61 11.55 7.27
CA TRP A 5 13.55 12.32 6.60
C TRP A 5 12.14 11.76 6.85
N TRP A 6 12.00 10.49 7.18
CA TRP A 6 10.70 9.88 7.49
C TRP A 6 10.05 10.43 8.77
N LEU A 7 10.84 11.10 9.62
CA LEU A 7 10.35 11.81 10.81
C LEU A 7 9.90 13.24 10.51
N ASN A 8 10.05 13.73 9.27
CA ASN A 8 9.57 15.05 8.91
C ASN A 8 8.06 15.17 9.12
N PRO A 9 7.55 16.38 9.46
CA PRO A 9 6.12 16.60 9.60
C PRO A 9 5.35 16.22 8.33
N VAL A 10 4.13 15.72 8.52
CA VAL A 10 3.18 15.50 7.43
C VAL A 10 2.41 16.78 7.12
N GLN A 11 1.78 16.82 5.95
CA GLN A 11 0.87 17.92 5.62
C GLN A 11 -0.37 17.87 6.52
N PRO A 12 -0.81 18.99 7.10
CA PRO A 12 -2.04 19.03 7.89
C PRO A 12 -3.26 18.84 7.01
N ILE A 13 -4.30 18.20 7.55
CA ILE A 13 -5.61 18.12 6.90
C ILE A 13 -6.28 19.50 6.97
N ASP A 14 -6.88 19.94 5.86
CA ASP A 14 -7.70 21.16 5.85
C ASP A 14 -9.08 20.90 6.45
N LEU A 15 -9.22 21.22 7.75
CA LEU A 15 -10.47 21.05 8.49
C LEU A 15 -11.58 22.00 7.99
N VAL A 16 -11.23 23.12 7.35
CA VAL A 16 -12.22 24.06 6.79
C VAL A 16 -12.84 23.45 5.52
N ALA A 17 -12.03 22.92 4.62
CA ALA A 17 -12.51 22.22 3.45
C ALA A 17 -13.35 20.98 3.82
N HIS A 18 -12.89 20.20 4.81
CA HIS A 18 -13.64 19.06 5.35
C HIS A 18 -15.03 19.48 5.87
N ALA A 19 -15.09 20.49 6.74
CA ALA A 19 -16.36 20.96 7.32
C ALA A 19 -17.32 21.53 6.26
N LYS A 20 -16.82 22.22 5.24
CA LYS A 20 -17.64 22.68 4.10
C LYS A 20 -18.20 21.51 3.31
N ALA A 21 -17.39 20.48 3.06
CA ALA A 21 -17.86 19.28 2.37
C ALA A 21 -18.92 18.54 3.18
N GLU A 22 -18.78 18.44 4.51
CA GLU A 22 -19.82 17.89 5.39
C GLU A 22 -21.12 18.71 5.32
N ALA A 23 -21.02 20.04 5.40
CA ALA A 23 -22.17 20.93 5.28
C ALA A 23 -22.89 20.74 3.92
N ARG A 24 -22.12 20.60 2.80
CA ARG A 24 -22.67 20.30 1.48
C ARG A 24 -23.41 18.97 1.47
N GLN A 25 -22.87 17.91 2.08
CA GLN A 25 -23.51 16.58 2.15
C GLN A 25 -24.90 16.63 2.79
N THR A 26 -25.14 17.53 3.74
CA THR A 26 -26.44 17.68 4.39
C THR A 26 -27.49 18.36 3.49
N GLN A 27 -27.05 19.07 2.44
CA GLN A 27 -27.93 19.83 1.53
C GLN A 27 -28.30 19.07 0.25
N LEU A 28 -27.59 17.97 -0.06
CA LEU A 28 -27.83 17.18 -1.28
C LEU A 28 -29.18 16.46 -1.20
N THR A 29 -29.84 16.31 -2.38
CA THR A 29 -31.19 15.69 -2.52
C THR A 29 -31.20 14.20 -2.18
N LYS A 30 -30.90 13.87 -0.93
CA LYS A 30 -30.88 12.51 -0.37
C LYS A 30 -31.13 12.51 1.13
N PRO A 31 -31.61 11.42 1.71
CA PRO A 31 -31.59 11.27 3.16
C PRO A 31 -30.15 11.31 3.69
N ALA A 32 -29.92 12.00 4.81
CA ALA A 32 -28.58 12.06 5.42
C ALA A 32 -28.03 10.67 5.71
N GLY A 33 -26.79 10.40 5.30
CA GLY A 33 -26.11 9.12 5.51
C GLY A 33 -26.54 7.99 4.56
N SER A 34 -27.46 8.23 3.61
CA SER A 34 -28.01 7.16 2.75
C SER A 34 -27.03 6.61 1.72
N LEU A 35 -25.96 7.35 1.37
CA LEU A 35 -24.88 6.88 0.51
C LEU A 35 -23.71 6.26 1.32
N GLY A 36 -23.84 6.22 2.66
CA GLY A 36 -22.92 5.51 3.54
C GLY A 36 -21.46 5.93 3.39
N GLU A 37 -20.58 4.98 3.08
CA GLU A 37 -19.14 5.21 2.97
C GLU A 37 -18.76 6.22 1.88
N LEU A 38 -19.53 6.32 0.79
CA LEU A 38 -19.23 7.26 -0.28
C LEU A 38 -19.29 8.71 0.19
N GLU A 39 -20.18 9.05 1.13
CA GLU A 39 -20.24 10.39 1.73
C GLU A 39 -18.97 10.69 2.53
N ARG A 40 -18.54 9.73 3.38
CA ARG A 40 -17.33 9.87 4.21
C ARG A 40 -16.06 9.95 3.35
N LEU A 41 -15.97 9.18 2.28
CA LEU A 41 -14.84 9.23 1.35
C LEU A 41 -14.74 10.60 0.68
N ALA A 42 -15.85 11.15 0.20
CA ALA A 42 -15.85 12.46 -0.44
C ALA A 42 -15.44 13.58 0.53
N THR A 43 -16.02 13.63 1.74
CA THR A 43 -15.68 14.67 2.74
C THR A 43 -14.25 14.53 3.23
N ARG A 44 -13.76 13.29 3.41
CA ARG A 44 -12.37 13.04 3.77
C ARG A 44 -11.40 13.48 2.67
N LEU A 45 -11.68 13.15 1.40
CA LEU A 45 -10.88 13.60 0.26
C LEU A 45 -10.86 15.13 0.15
N ALA A 46 -11.99 15.81 0.41
CA ALA A 46 -12.05 17.26 0.44
C ALA A 46 -11.07 17.86 1.47
N GLY A 47 -11.04 17.32 2.68
CA GLY A 47 -10.09 17.74 3.73
C GLY A 47 -8.63 17.44 3.38
N LEU A 48 -8.33 16.26 2.82
CA LEU A 48 -6.99 15.87 2.40
C LEU A 48 -6.47 16.71 1.23
N GLN A 49 -7.35 17.09 0.30
CA GLN A 49 -6.98 17.89 -0.86
C GLN A 49 -7.11 19.40 -0.64
N GLY A 50 -7.62 19.85 0.52
CA GLY A 50 -7.82 21.26 0.84
C GLY A 50 -8.82 21.96 -0.07
N ARG A 51 -9.82 21.24 -0.61
CA ARG A 51 -10.84 21.78 -1.53
C ARG A 51 -12.21 21.17 -1.29
N GLU A 52 -13.27 21.99 -1.39
CA GLU A 52 -14.64 21.56 -1.14
C GLU A 52 -15.12 20.51 -2.14
N CYS A 53 -14.70 20.61 -3.39
CA CYS A 53 -15.01 19.68 -4.48
C CYS A 53 -13.79 18.80 -4.79
N PRO A 54 -13.65 17.63 -4.15
CA PRO A 54 -12.52 16.73 -4.38
C PRO A 54 -12.60 16.04 -5.74
N SER A 55 -11.44 15.61 -6.28
CA SER A 55 -11.37 14.77 -7.49
C SER A 55 -10.31 13.68 -7.36
N ILE A 56 -10.40 12.67 -8.24
CA ILE A 56 -9.44 11.56 -8.40
C ILE A 56 -9.18 11.37 -9.89
N ASP A 57 -8.76 12.44 -10.56
CA ASP A 57 -8.50 12.40 -11.99
C ASP A 57 -7.10 11.87 -12.30
N GLN A 58 -6.09 12.35 -11.55
CA GLN A 58 -4.70 11.98 -11.73
C GLN A 58 -4.30 10.86 -10.75
N VAL A 59 -4.26 9.64 -11.25
CA VAL A 59 -3.89 8.44 -10.47
C VAL A 59 -2.50 7.97 -10.88
N TRP A 60 -1.63 7.74 -9.91
CA TRP A 60 -0.31 7.16 -10.10
C TRP A 60 -0.21 5.81 -9.42
N ILE A 61 0.17 4.78 -10.16
CA ILE A 61 0.42 3.43 -9.67
C ILE A 61 1.92 3.15 -9.75
N ALA A 62 2.54 2.81 -8.63
CA ALA A 62 3.96 2.44 -8.57
C ALA A 62 4.12 1.00 -8.11
N ILE A 63 4.71 0.15 -8.95
CA ILE A 63 5.06 -1.23 -8.62
C ILE A 63 6.52 -1.27 -8.23
N PHE A 64 6.79 -1.73 -7.00
CA PHE A 64 8.12 -1.99 -6.49
C PHE A 64 8.39 -3.50 -6.52
N ALA A 65 9.48 -3.92 -7.15
CA ALA A 65 9.81 -5.32 -7.27
C ALA A 65 11.16 -5.64 -6.61
N GLY A 66 11.22 -6.73 -5.84
CA GLY A 66 12.44 -7.20 -5.19
C GLY A 66 12.33 -8.66 -4.75
N ASP A 67 13.41 -9.40 -4.87
CA ASP A 67 13.47 -10.81 -4.48
C ASP A 67 13.91 -11.00 -3.02
N HIS A 68 13.56 -12.15 -2.46
CA HIS A 68 13.78 -12.51 -1.07
C HIS A 68 14.70 -13.71 -0.91
N GLY A 69 15.77 -13.57 -0.11
CA GLY A 69 16.68 -14.67 0.20
C GLY A 69 16.06 -15.82 0.98
N VAL A 70 14.95 -15.58 1.69
CA VAL A 70 14.17 -16.61 2.39
C VAL A 70 13.58 -17.67 1.45
N MET A 71 13.59 -17.43 0.14
CA MET A 71 13.21 -18.43 -0.86
C MET A 71 14.04 -19.71 -0.80
N ALA A 72 15.28 -19.65 -0.30
CA ALA A 72 16.11 -20.82 -0.05
C ALA A 72 15.47 -21.82 0.92
N GLU A 73 14.51 -21.41 1.72
CA GLU A 73 13.77 -22.23 2.69
C GLU A 73 12.50 -22.88 2.12
N GLY A 74 12.21 -22.71 0.84
CA GLY A 74 11.06 -23.35 0.16
C GLY A 74 9.69 -22.84 0.62
N VAL A 75 9.57 -21.52 0.80
CA VAL A 75 8.39 -20.82 1.32
C VAL A 75 7.40 -20.33 0.25
N SER A 76 7.61 -20.66 -1.01
CA SER A 76 6.71 -20.30 -2.13
C SER A 76 6.53 -21.46 -3.09
N ALA A 77 5.38 -21.50 -3.74
CA ALA A 77 5.08 -22.45 -4.81
C ALA A 77 5.74 -22.07 -6.15
N TYR A 78 6.12 -20.81 -6.33
CA TYR A 78 6.73 -20.31 -7.56
C TYR A 78 8.23 -20.07 -7.39
N PRO A 79 9.05 -20.26 -8.44
CA PRO A 79 10.48 -19.95 -8.41
C PRO A 79 10.73 -18.44 -8.50
N GLN A 80 11.87 -17.98 -8.02
CA GLN A 80 12.27 -16.56 -8.03
C GLN A 80 12.32 -15.96 -9.45
N ALA A 81 12.57 -16.77 -10.48
CA ALA A 81 12.53 -16.29 -11.88
C ALA A 81 11.23 -15.57 -12.25
N VAL A 82 10.13 -15.86 -11.55
CA VAL A 82 8.83 -15.23 -11.79
C VAL A 82 8.87 -13.73 -11.51
N THR A 83 9.66 -13.24 -10.54
CA THR A 83 9.78 -11.81 -10.28
C THR A 83 10.26 -11.06 -11.52
N GLY A 84 11.36 -11.49 -12.15
CA GLY A 84 11.85 -10.89 -13.40
C GLY A 84 10.91 -11.06 -14.59
N GLN A 85 10.19 -12.19 -14.66
CA GLN A 85 9.16 -12.42 -15.69
C GLN A 85 7.99 -11.46 -15.53
N MET A 86 7.57 -11.18 -14.29
CA MET A 86 6.50 -10.22 -14.01
C MET A 86 6.91 -8.78 -14.30
N LEU A 87 8.16 -8.39 -14.09
CA LEU A 87 8.66 -7.08 -14.53
C LEU A 87 8.44 -6.87 -16.04
N ARG A 88 8.78 -7.88 -16.86
CA ARG A 88 8.48 -7.86 -18.31
C ARG A 88 6.98 -7.79 -18.59
N ASN A 89 6.17 -8.54 -17.84
CA ASN A 89 4.73 -8.59 -18.02
C ASN A 89 4.05 -7.26 -17.67
N PHE A 90 4.53 -6.56 -16.62
CA PHE A 90 4.04 -5.23 -16.25
C PHE A 90 4.21 -4.22 -17.37
N VAL A 91 5.44 -4.09 -17.91
CA VAL A 91 5.71 -3.13 -18.98
C VAL A 91 5.17 -3.59 -20.34
N GLY A 92 5.04 -4.91 -20.53
CA GLY A 92 4.38 -5.50 -21.71
C GLY A 92 2.86 -5.31 -21.70
N GLY A 93 2.26 -4.86 -20.59
CA GLY A 93 0.85 -4.54 -20.50
C GLY A 93 -0.09 -5.74 -20.27
N GLY A 94 0.45 -6.93 -19.99
CA GLY A 94 -0.32 -8.17 -19.79
C GLY A 94 -0.70 -8.49 -18.36
N ALA A 95 -0.07 -7.86 -17.37
CA ALA A 95 -0.38 -8.09 -15.97
C ALA A 95 -1.72 -7.47 -15.55
N ALA A 96 -2.34 -7.98 -14.47
CA ALA A 96 -3.60 -7.49 -13.97
C ALA A 96 -3.55 -5.98 -13.72
N ILE A 97 -2.53 -5.49 -13.01
CA ILE A 97 -2.37 -4.07 -12.74
C ILE A 97 -2.20 -3.24 -14.01
N SER A 98 -1.49 -3.75 -15.02
CA SER A 98 -1.28 -3.04 -16.28
C SER A 98 -2.60 -2.88 -17.06
N VAL A 99 -3.47 -3.90 -17.00
CA VAL A 99 -4.82 -3.81 -17.57
C VAL A 99 -5.66 -2.80 -16.81
N LEU A 100 -5.65 -2.87 -15.46
CA LEU A 100 -6.41 -1.97 -14.61
C LEU A 100 -5.94 -0.52 -14.76
N ALA A 101 -4.62 -0.27 -14.79
CA ALA A 101 -4.05 1.07 -14.98
C ALA A 101 -4.58 1.71 -16.27
N ARG A 102 -4.59 0.98 -17.38
CA ARG A 102 -5.19 1.48 -18.64
C ARG A 102 -6.68 1.77 -18.52
N GLN A 103 -7.44 0.90 -17.85
CA GLN A 103 -8.88 1.06 -17.70
C GLN A 103 -9.26 2.26 -16.84
N VAL A 104 -8.47 2.56 -15.80
CA VAL A 104 -8.72 3.72 -14.92
C VAL A 104 -7.96 4.98 -15.38
N GLY A 105 -7.19 4.91 -16.47
CA GLY A 105 -6.41 6.04 -16.98
C GLY A 105 -5.29 6.48 -16.02
N ALA A 106 -4.66 5.52 -15.32
CA ALA A 106 -3.58 5.80 -14.39
C ALA A 106 -2.21 5.72 -15.05
N SER A 107 -1.27 6.55 -14.59
CA SER A 107 0.16 6.37 -14.85
C SER A 107 0.67 5.13 -14.13
N LEU A 108 1.46 4.28 -14.81
CA LEU A 108 2.05 3.07 -14.21
C LEU A 108 3.58 3.19 -14.25
N GLU A 109 4.19 3.25 -13.06
CA GLU A 109 5.63 3.17 -12.86
C GLU A 109 6.01 1.77 -12.37
N VAL A 110 7.08 1.19 -12.93
CA VAL A 110 7.61 -0.10 -12.51
C VAL A 110 9.07 0.07 -12.11
N THR A 111 9.41 -0.32 -10.87
CA THR A 111 10.76 -0.18 -10.31
C THR A 111 11.30 -1.55 -9.90
N ASP A 112 12.42 -1.96 -10.49
CA ASP A 112 13.23 -3.10 -10.07
C ASP A 112 14.22 -2.62 -9.00
N LEU A 113 14.02 -3.06 -7.75
CA LEU A 113 14.90 -2.79 -6.63
C LEU A 113 16.01 -3.82 -6.49
N GLY A 114 15.84 -5.01 -7.08
CA GLY A 114 16.83 -6.06 -7.07
C GLY A 114 16.26 -7.46 -7.18
N THR A 115 16.41 -8.06 -8.33
CA THR A 115 16.09 -9.47 -8.60
C THR A 115 17.28 -10.36 -8.28
N ALA A 116 17.02 -11.58 -7.76
CA ALA A 116 18.07 -12.56 -7.46
C ALA A 116 18.75 -13.10 -8.72
N LEU A 117 18.01 -13.19 -9.82
CA LEU A 117 18.55 -13.58 -11.11
C LEU A 117 18.84 -12.35 -11.96
N PRO A 118 19.94 -12.35 -12.73
CA PRO A 118 20.27 -11.25 -13.63
C PRO A 118 19.10 -10.94 -14.57
N LEU A 119 18.77 -9.67 -14.68
CA LEU A 119 17.76 -9.15 -15.58
C LEU A 119 18.40 -8.11 -16.49
N GLU A 120 18.21 -8.24 -17.81
CA GLU A 120 18.60 -7.21 -18.75
C GLU A 120 17.82 -5.91 -18.53
N PRO A 121 18.38 -4.75 -18.86
CA PRO A 121 17.65 -3.50 -18.80
C PRO A 121 16.36 -3.58 -19.65
N LEU A 122 15.22 -3.34 -19.01
CA LEU A 122 13.89 -3.37 -19.65
C LEU A 122 13.40 -1.94 -19.89
N PRO A 123 13.05 -1.57 -21.13
CA PRO A 123 12.39 -0.30 -21.38
C PRO A 123 11.13 -0.15 -20.54
N GLY A 124 10.97 0.98 -19.87
CA GLY A 124 9.82 1.24 -18.98
C GLY A 124 10.00 0.74 -17.55
N VAL A 125 11.08 0.03 -17.23
CA VAL A 125 11.44 -0.35 -15.86
C VAL A 125 12.57 0.55 -15.35
N ARG A 126 12.43 1.05 -14.13
CA ARG A 126 13.48 1.76 -13.41
C ARG A 126 14.33 0.74 -12.65
N HIS A 127 15.57 0.54 -13.04
CA HIS A 127 16.49 -0.40 -12.39
C HIS A 127 17.36 0.32 -11.36
N LEU A 128 17.19 0.04 -10.06
CA LEU A 128 17.95 0.66 -8.97
C LEU A 128 19.03 -0.26 -8.39
N HIS A 129 18.91 -1.58 -8.57
CA HIS A 129 19.92 -2.58 -8.18
C HIS A 129 20.40 -2.43 -6.72
N VAL A 130 19.46 -2.39 -5.75
CA VAL A 130 19.77 -2.32 -4.31
C VAL A 130 20.57 -3.56 -3.87
N GLY A 131 20.31 -4.72 -4.50
CA GLY A 131 20.98 -5.98 -4.28
C GLY A 131 20.44 -7.07 -5.19
N ALA A 132 21.07 -8.25 -5.17
CA ALA A 132 20.57 -9.46 -5.86
C ALA A 132 19.52 -10.18 -4.99
N GLY A 133 18.43 -9.46 -4.63
CA GLY A 133 17.50 -9.87 -3.60
C GLY A 133 18.01 -9.58 -2.19
N THR A 134 17.16 -9.79 -1.18
CA THR A 134 17.54 -9.64 0.24
C THR A 134 18.37 -10.81 0.74
N GLY A 135 18.99 -10.64 1.91
CA GLY A 135 19.48 -11.76 2.72
C GLY A 135 18.35 -12.69 3.17
N ASN A 136 18.72 -13.87 3.67
CA ASN A 136 17.76 -14.84 4.22
C ASN A 136 17.43 -14.47 5.67
N LEU A 137 16.25 -13.89 5.89
CA LEU A 137 15.79 -13.44 7.22
C LEU A 137 15.76 -14.53 8.31
N MET A 138 15.79 -15.81 7.93
CA MET A 138 15.92 -16.93 8.87
C MET A 138 17.35 -17.10 9.38
N ARG A 139 18.36 -16.52 8.73
CA ARG A 139 19.79 -16.72 9.02
C ARG A 139 20.54 -15.44 9.35
N GLU A 140 20.09 -14.34 8.78
CA GLU A 140 20.71 -13.02 8.91
C GLU A 140 19.65 -11.93 8.69
N ALA A 141 20.02 -10.68 8.90
CA ALA A 141 19.14 -9.57 8.54
C ALA A 141 18.87 -9.53 7.03
N ALA A 142 17.62 -9.28 6.63
CA ALA A 142 17.22 -9.24 5.23
C ALA A 142 17.96 -8.15 4.44
N MET A 143 18.30 -7.04 5.08
CA MET A 143 18.95 -5.90 4.44
C MET A 143 20.10 -5.37 5.31
N THR A 144 21.11 -4.80 4.66
CA THR A 144 22.06 -3.90 5.34
C THR A 144 21.37 -2.56 5.62
N PRO A 145 21.86 -1.73 6.57
CA PRO A 145 21.31 -0.41 6.80
C PRO A 145 21.25 0.47 5.55
N ALA A 146 22.28 0.40 4.71
CA ALA A 146 22.33 1.15 3.45
C ALA A 146 21.26 0.70 2.46
N GLN A 147 21.04 -0.60 2.32
CA GLN A 147 20.00 -1.15 1.44
C GLN A 147 18.60 -0.73 1.87
N ALA A 148 18.30 -0.80 3.19
CA ALA A 148 17.02 -0.37 3.71
C ALA A 148 16.75 1.12 3.43
N LEU A 149 17.77 1.97 3.62
CA LEU A 149 17.65 3.41 3.34
C LEU A 149 17.48 3.70 1.83
N ILE A 150 18.21 3.02 0.96
CA ILE A 150 18.08 3.18 -0.50
C ILE A 150 16.69 2.76 -0.95
N ALA A 151 16.19 1.63 -0.47
CA ALA A 151 14.87 1.14 -0.80
C ALA A 151 13.77 2.08 -0.31
N LEU A 152 13.86 2.55 0.94
CA LEU A 152 12.95 3.55 1.50
C LEU A 152 12.92 4.84 0.67
N GLN A 153 14.11 5.33 0.26
CA GLN A 153 14.27 6.50 -0.58
C GLN A 153 13.65 6.31 -1.97
N ALA A 154 13.73 5.10 -2.55
CA ALA A 154 13.12 4.80 -3.84
C ALA A 154 11.60 5.04 -3.84
N GLY A 155 10.92 4.68 -2.74
CA GLY A 155 9.51 4.97 -2.54
C GLY A 155 9.22 6.46 -2.48
N ARG A 156 9.99 7.21 -1.68
CA ARG A 156 9.89 8.68 -1.61
C ARG A 156 10.06 9.33 -2.98
N ASP A 157 11.07 8.90 -3.73
CA ASP A 157 11.37 9.47 -5.04
C ASP A 157 10.25 9.19 -6.05
N SER A 158 9.58 8.03 -5.96
CA SER A 158 8.41 7.72 -6.76
C SER A 158 7.25 8.69 -6.48
N VAL A 159 6.95 8.94 -5.20
CA VAL A 159 5.92 9.92 -4.81
C VAL A 159 6.28 11.33 -5.26
N SER A 160 7.56 11.72 -5.16
CA SER A 160 8.00 13.04 -5.63
C SER A 160 7.81 13.22 -7.14
N ARG A 161 8.00 12.16 -7.94
CA ARG A 161 7.67 12.18 -9.39
C ARG A 161 6.17 12.27 -9.62
N ALA A 162 5.38 11.46 -8.87
CA ALA A 162 3.94 11.48 -8.95
C ALA A 162 3.37 12.87 -8.60
N ALA A 163 3.85 13.49 -7.52
CA ALA A 163 3.42 14.82 -7.10
C ALA A 163 3.79 15.90 -8.14
N ALA A 164 4.98 15.81 -8.75
CA ALA A 164 5.39 16.71 -9.82
C ALA A 164 4.51 16.58 -11.09
N ASP A 165 3.89 15.40 -11.30
CA ASP A 165 2.94 15.14 -12.39
C ASP A 165 1.47 15.41 -11.99
N GLY A 166 1.25 16.03 -10.82
CA GLY A 166 -0.08 16.41 -10.32
C GLY A 166 -0.92 15.27 -9.78
N CYS A 167 -0.30 14.21 -9.27
CA CYS A 167 -0.99 13.05 -8.71
C CYS A 167 -1.93 13.43 -7.56
N GLU A 168 -3.17 13.01 -7.64
CA GLU A 168 -4.20 13.18 -6.61
C GLU A 168 -4.39 11.91 -5.77
N LEU A 169 -4.08 10.74 -6.34
CA LEU A 169 -4.15 9.45 -5.67
C LEU A 169 -2.95 8.56 -6.05
N PHE A 170 -2.15 8.20 -5.06
CA PHE A 170 -1.03 7.27 -5.21
C PHE A 170 -1.45 5.86 -4.81
N ILE A 171 -1.13 4.86 -5.62
CA ILE A 171 -1.31 3.44 -5.34
C ILE A 171 0.06 2.78 -5.35
N GLY A 172 0.44 2.20 -4.22
CA GLY A 172 1.61 1.32 -4.13
C GLY A 172 1.21 -0.12 -4.42
N GLY A 173 1.97 -0.77 -5.29
CA GLY A 173 1.90 -2.21 -5.54
C GLY A 173 3.27 -2.85 -5.38
N GLU A 174 3.29 -4.15 -5.27
CA GLU A 174 4.52 -4.90 -4.99
C GLU A 174 4.61 -6.16 -5.87
N MET A 175 5.84 -6.62 -6.06
CA MET A 175 6.16 -7.91 -6.66
C MET A 175 7.44 -8.48 -6.04
N GLY A 176 7.37 -9.69 -5.51
CA GLY A 176 8.54 -10.36 -4.96
C GLY A 176 8.20 -11.78 -4.52
N ILE A 177 8.75 -12.78 -5.19
CA ILE A 177 8.48 -14.16 -4.80
C ILE A 177 9.09 -14.42 -3.41
N GLY A 178 8.23 -14.80 -2.45
CA GLY A 178 8.60 -14.97 -1.04
C GLY A 178 8.21 -13.81 -0.11
N ASN A 179 7.77 -12.68 -0.65
CA ASN A 179 7.44 -11.47 0.11
C ASN A 179 6.34 -11.65 1.17
N THR A 180 5.37 -12.56 0.95
CA THR A 180 4.36 -12.87 1.97
C THR A 180 4.97 -13.48 3.24
N THR A 181 6.13 -14.14 3.16
CA THR A 181 6.86 -14.66 4.33
C THR A 181 7.46 -13.51 5.13
N SER A 182 8.14 -12.61 4.45
CA SER A 182 8.71 -11.38 5.02
C SER A 182 7.61 -10.50 5.64
N ALA A 183 6.54 -10.22 4.90
CA ALA A 183 5.41 -9.44 5.39
C ALA A 183 4.75 -10.07 6.63
N THR A 184 4.57 -11.40 6.66
CA THR A 184 4.01 -12.10 7.82
C THR A 184 4.96 -11.99 9.03
N ALA A 185 6.27 -12.18 8.84
CA ALA A 185 7.25 -12.03 9.92
C ALA A 185 7.24 -10.61 10.53
N LEU A 186 7.24 -9.58 9.66
CA LEU A 186 7.09 -8.18 10.10
C LEU A 186 5.79 -7.95 10.86
N ALA A 187 4.66 -8.41 10.33
CA ALA A 187 3.37 -8.24 10.96
C ALA A 187 3.32 -8.91 12.35
N CYS A 188 3.85 -10.14 12.48
CA CYS A 188 3.93 -10.83 13.76
C CYS A 188 4.78 -10.05 14.77
N LEU A 189 5.95 -9.53 14.35
CA LEU A 189 6.82 -8.75 15.23
C LEU A 189 6.17 -7.43 15.66
N LEU A 190 5.58 -6.69 14.72
CA LEU A 190 4.99 -5.37 15.00
C LEU A 190 3.68 -5.43 15.79
N LEU A 191 2.94 -6.53 15.68
CA LEU A 191 1.66 -6.74 16.36
C LEU A 191 1.77 -7.61 17.63
N ASP A 192 2.96 -8.14 17.91
CA ASP A 192 3.22 -9.07 19.00
C ASP A 192 2.19 -10.22 19.03
N CYS A 193 2.05 -10.90 17.89
CA CYS A 193 1.05 -11.97 17.74
C CYS A 193 1.66 -13.26 17.18
N PRO A 194 1.06 -14.43 17.50
CA PRO A 194 1.53 -15.72 17.03
C PRO A 194 1.50 -15.85 15.52
N VAL A 195 2.50 -16.52 14.94
CA VAL A 195 2.62 -16.77 13.49
C VAL A 195 1.37 -17.46 12.93
N ALA A 196 0.81 -18.42 13.68
CA ALA A 196 -0.36 -19.19 13.26
C ALA A 196 -1.61 -18.34 12.96
N GLU A 197 -1.69 -17.12 13.51
CA GLU A 197 -2.80 -16.20 13.29
C GLU A 197 -2.69 -15.38 12.00
N LEU A 198 -1.46 -15.24 11.45
CA LEU A 198 -1.20 -14.38 10.30
C LEU A 198 -0.71 -15.14 9.06
N VAL A 199 -0.10 -16.33 9.25
CA VAL A 199 0.46 -17.09 8.13
C VAL A 199 -0.62 -17.58 7.18
N GLY A 200 -0.44 -17.29 5.90
CA GLY A 200 -1.34 -17.68 4.83
C GLY A 200 -0.65 -18.49 3.72
N PRO A 201 -1.41 -19.01 2.78
CA PRO A 201 -0.91 -19.80 1.65
C PRO A 201 -0.13 -18.95 0.64
N GLY A 202 -0.21 -17.63 0.71
CA GLY A 202 0.44 -16.72 -0.24
C GLY A 202 0.09 -17.08 -1.68
N THR A 203 1.09 -17.45 -2.47
CA THR A 203 0.93 -17.85 -3.88
C THR A 203 0.26 -19.21 -4.10
N GLY A 204 -0.29 -19.84 -3.06
CA GLY A 204 -1.03 -21.10 -3.19
C GLY A 204 -0.30 -22.33 -2.63
N LEU A 205 0.47 -22.16 -1.56
CA LEU A 205 1.08 -23.27 -0.83
C LEU A 205 0.02 -24.23 -0.28
N ALA A 206 0.26 -25.53 -0.41
CA ALA A 206 -0.50 -26.56 0.29
C ALA A 206 -0.23 -26.52 1.82
N ALA A 207 -1.06 -27.17 2.63
CA ALA A 207 -0.98 -27.14 4.09
C ALA A 207 0.44 -27.43 4.65
N ALA A 208 1.14 -28.41 4.11
CA ALA A 208 2.53 -28.73 4.49
C ALA A 208 3.50 -27.55 4.20
N GLY A 209 3.29 -26.85 3.09
CA GLY A 209 4.07 -25.66 2.74
C GLY A 209 3.79 -24.48 3.68
N VAL A 210 2.52 -24.30 4.08
CA VAL A 210 2.15 -23.27 5.07
C VAL A 210 2.77 -23.58 6.43
N ALA A 211 2.74 -24.85 6.88
CA ALA A 211 3.40 -25.27 8.13
C ALA A 211 4.91 -25.01 8.10
N ARG A 212 5.58 -25.34 6.99
CA ARG A 212 7.00 -25.03 6.78
C ARG A 212 7.25 -23.52 6.84
N LYS A 213 6.45 -22.73 6.14
CA LYS A 213 6.54 -21.26 6.17
C LYS A 213 6.40 -20.70 7.58
N ALA A 214 5.47 -21.25 8.38
CA ALA A 214 5.31 -20.88 9.79
C ALA A 214 6.59 -21.11 10.59
N GLN A 215 7.22 -22.31 10.47
CA GLN A 215 8.47 -22.64 11.16
C GLN A 215 9.62 -21.71 10.77
N VAL A 216 9.72 -21.36 9.48
CA VAL A 216 10.72 -20.40 8.98
C VAL A 216 10.52 -19.02 9.62
N ILE A 217 9.28 -18.56 9.69
CA ILE A 217 8.94 -17.27 10.32
C ILE A 217 9.23 -17.30 11.82
N GLU A 218 8.86 -18.36 12.54
CA GLU A 218 9.13 -18.51 13.98
C GLU A 218 10.64 -18.46 14.27
N THR A 219 11.45 -19.13 13.43
CA THR A 219 12.91 -19.10 13.56
C THR A 219 13.48 -17.70 13.33
N ALA A 220 12.97 -17.01 12.31
CA ALA A 220 13.37 -15.63 12.00
C ALA A 220 13.00 -14.67 13.14
N LEU A 221 11.79 -14.78 13.69
CA LEU A 221 11.34 -13.97 14.83
C LEU A 221 12.21 -14.22 16.08
N ALA A 222 12.61 -15.45 16.34
CA ALA A 222 13.52 -15.77 17.45
C ALA A 222 14.91 -15.15 17.25
N LEU A 223 15.44 -15.15 16.02
CA LEU A 223 16.73 -14.55 15.68
C LEU A 223 16.71 -13.03 15.81
N HIS A 224 15.62 -12.39 15.40
CA HIS A 224 15.50 -10.92 15.32
C HIS A 224 14.65 -10.31 16.44
N ARG A 225 14.51 -11.01 17.56
CA ARG A 225 13.65 -10.58 18.69
C ARG A 225 13.94 -9.15 19.16
N ASP A 226 15.21 -8.75 19.18
CA ASP A 226 15.64 -7.45 19.67
C ASP A 226 15.22 -6.27 18.75
N ALA A 227 14.79 -6.57 17.52
CA ALA A 227 14.27 -5.57 16.58
C ALA A 227 12.83 -5.12 16.89
N ALA A 228 12.13 -5.75 17.83
CA ALA A 228 10.69 -5.53 18.07
C ALA A 228 10.32 -4.09 18.46
N GLY A 229 11.21 -3.38 19.16
CA GLY A 229 10.97 -2.01 19.63
C GLY A 229 11.27 -0.92 18.60
N GLU A 230 11.94 -1.23 17.50
CA GLU A 230 12.48 -0.27 16.56
C GLU A 230 11.99 -0.55 15.13
N PRO A 231 10.99 0.18 14.60
CA PRO A 231 10.37 -0.12 13.31
C PRO A 231 11.36 -0.17 12.13
N MET A 232 12.37 0.71 12.09
CA MET A 232 13.40 0.67 11.06
C MET A 232 14.27 -0.58 11.16
N GLU A 233 14.58 -1.04 12.38
CA GLU A 233 15.34 -2.25 12.60
C GLU A 233 14.51 -3.50 12.26
N ALA A 234 13.22 -3.50 12.60
CA ALA A 234 12.29 -4.56 12.19
C ALA A 234 12.23 -4.66 10.64
N LEU A 235 12.10 -3.54 9.96
CA LEU A 235 12.12 -3.46 8.50
C LEU A 235 13.44 -4.02 7.93
N ARG A 236 14.58 -3.61 8.49
CA ARG A 236 15.90 -4.07 8.06
C ARG A 236 16.09 -5.57 8.22
N CYS A 237 15.66 -6.11 9.35
CA CYS A 237 15.87 -7.52 9.68
C CYS A 237 14.92 -8.47 8.97
N LEU A 238 13.64 -8.12 8.85
CA LEU A 238 12.58 -9.02 8.39
C LEU A 238 11.90 -8.55 7.09
N GLY A 239 12.21 -7.35 6.60
CA GLY A 239 11.54 -6.74 5.46
C GLY A 239 12.00 -7.24 4.09
N GLY A 240 11.69 -6.44 3.09
CA GLY A 240 12.10 -6.59 1.70
C GLY A 240 12.31 -5.23 1.06
N PHE A 241 12.99 -5.18 -0.07
CA PHE A 241 13.25 -3.92 -0.78
C PHE A 241 11.95 -3.24 -1.18
N GLU A 242 10.97 -3.99 -1.67
CA GLU A 242 9.67 -3.51 -2.09
C GLU A 242 8.80 -3.06 -0.90
N ILE A 243 8.89 -3.76 0.24
CA ILE A 243 8.19 -3.37 1.48
C ILE A 243 8.78 -2.07 2.02
N ALA A 244 10.10 -1.91 1.98
CA ALA A 244 10.77 -0.67 2.37
C ALA A 244 10.40 0.49 1.44
N ALA A 245 10.35 0.26 0.11
CA ALA A 245 9.94 1.27 -0.84
C ALA A 245 8.47 1.70 -0.63
N LEU A 246 7.57 0.75 -0.41
CA LEU A 246 6.17 1.05 -0.06
C LEU A 246 6.06 1.86 1.23
N THR A 247 6.83 1.50 2.28
CA THR A 247 6.87 2.25 3.53
C THR A 247 7.30 3.69 3.29
N GLY A 248 8.38 3.88 2.52
CA GLY A 248 8.88 5.21 2.15
C GLY A 248 7.88 6.00 1.29
N ALA A 249 7.16 5.34 0.39
CA ALA A 249 6.12 5.96 -0.42
C ALA A 249 4.96 6.47 0.45
N TYR A 250 4.47 5.69 1.40
CA TYR A 250 3.36 6.10 2.27
C TYR A 250 3.74 7.28 3.18
N LEU A 251 4.96 7.27 3.73
CA LEU A 251 5.50 8.41 4.48
C LEU A 251 5.58 9.67 3.60
N ALA A 252 6.11 9.52 2.40
CA ALA A 252 6.25 10.63 1.46
C ALA A 252 4.91 11.17 0.96
N CYS A 253 3.91 10.30 0.76
CA CYS A 253 2.54 10.72 0.43
C CYS A 253 1.99 11.69 1.49
N ALA A 254 2.07 11.32 2.77
CA ALA A 254 1.62 12.15 3.87
C ALA A 254 2.41 13.47 3.97
N GLN A 255 3.72 13.44 3.77
CA GLN A 255 4.58 14.62 3.83
C GLN A 255 4.38 15.58 2.65
N GLN A 256 3.98 15.07 1.48
CA GLN A 256 3.78 15.87 0.27
C GLN A 256 2.31 16.20 -0.03
N GLY A 257 1.39 15.75 0.82
CA GLY A 257 -0.04 16.03 0.65
C GLY A 257 -0.69 15.22 -0.49
N VAL A 258 -0.21 14.02 -0.74
CA VAL A 258 -0.77 13.09 -1.73
C VAL A 258 -1.55 11.99 -1.01
N VAL A 259 -2.79 11.74 -1.41
CA VAL A 259 -3.59 10.65 -0.83
C VAL A 259 -3.05 9.31 -1.29
N ALA A 260 -2.82 8.36 -0.35
CA ALA A 260 -2.40 7.01 -0.68
C ALA A 260 -3.57 6.02 -0.52
N LEU A 261 -3.80 5.18 -1.54
CA LEU A 261 -4.74 4.06 -1.48
C LEU A 261 -3.96 2.76 -1.31
N VAL A 262 -4.02 2.21 -0.10
CA VAL A 262 -3.30 1.00 0.30
C VAL A 262 -4.01 -0.23 -0.28
N ASP A 263 -3.24 -1.12 -0.92
CA ASP A 263 -3.74 -2.36 -1.51
C ASP A 263 -4.01 -3.43 -0.43
N GLY A 264 -3.51 -4.63 -0.59
CA GLY A 264 -3.81 -5.78 0.26
C GLY A 264 -2.87 -5.94 1.47
N PHE A 265 -2.61 -7.21 1.81
CA PHE A 265 -1.90 -7.62 3.02
C PHE A 265 -0.48 -7.02 3.12
N ILE A 266 0.35 -7.23 2.09
CA ILE A 266 1.76 -6.77 2.10
C ILE A 266 1.84 -5.24 2.16
N CYS A 267 1.04 -4.55 1.36
CA CYS A 267 0.94 -3.10 1.37
C CYS A 267 0.46 -2.56 2.73
N SER A 268 -0.44 -3.28 3.41
CA SER A 268 -0.89 -2.92 4.77
C SER A 268 0.19 -3.13 5.83
N VAL A 269 1.11 -4.09 5.65
CA VAL A 269 2.30 -4.22 6.51
C VAL A 269 3.23 -3.02 6.33
N ALA A 270 3.48 -2.61 5.09
CA ALA A 270 4.26 -1.40 4.81
C ALA A 270 3.59 -0.13 5.37
N ALA A 271 2.26 -0.05 5.30
CA ALA A 271 1.48 1.04 5.90
C ALA A 271 1.59 1.04 7.43
N LEU A 272 1.56 -0.14 8.08
CA LEU A 272 1.76 -0.26 9.52
C LEU A 272 3.16 0.22 9.94
N LEU A 273 4.20 -0.14 9.19
CA LEU A 273 5.56 0.37 9.38
C LEU A 273 5.61 1.90 9.27
N ALA A 274 5.01 2.46 8.21
CA ALA A 274 4.96 3.92 8.02
C ALA A 274 4.29 4.62 9.20
N VAL A 275 3.16 4.10 9.69
CA VAL A 275 2.44 4.64 10.85
C VAL A 275 3.23 4.46 12.15
N ARG A 276 4.02 3.39 12.31
CA ARG A 276 4.90 3.21 13.47
C ARG A 276 6.09 4.16 13.46
N LEU A 277 6.59 4.53 12.28
CA LEU A 277 7.66 5.52 12.11
C LEU A 277 7.15 6.95 12.27
N ASN A 278 5.97 7.25 11.73
CA ASN A 278 5.33 8.56 11.80
C ASN A 278 3.81 8.39 11.92
N PRO A 279 3.26 8.45 13.15
CA PRO A 279 1.85 8.19 13.40
C PRO A 279 0.88 9.09 12.61
N GLU A 280 1.25 10.32 12.34
CA GLU A 280 0.41 11.28 11.58
C GLU A 280 0.21 10.85 10.11
N CYS A 281 1.09 9.97 9.60
CA CYS A 281 0.95 9.38 8.25
C CYS A 281 -0.39 8.65 8.08
N ARG A 282 -0.97 8.11 9.17
CA ARG A 282 -2.23 7.35 9.14
C ARG A 282 -3.38 8.08 8.47
N ASP A 283 -3.46 9.37 8.65
CA ASP A 283 -4.56 10.18 8.14
C ASP A 283 -4.58 10.28 6.60
N TRP A 284 -3.43 10.09 5.97
CA TRP A 284 -3.26 10.13 4.51
C TRP A 284 -3.50 8.81 3.80
N LEU A 285 -3.79 7.72 4.57
CA LEU A 285 -3.95 6.36 4.06
C LEU A 285 -5.44 5.97 3.98
N LEU A 286 -5.92 5.68 2.78
CA LEU A 286 -7.18 4.97 2.53
C LEU A 286 -6.87 3.50 2.29
N PHE A 287 -7.78 2.60 2.66
CA PHE A 287 -7.60 1.16 2.50
C PHE A 287 -8.63 0.62 1.50
N SER A 288 -8.12 0.05 0.41
CA SER A 288 -8.94 -0.30 -0.74
C SER A 288 -9.87 -1.48 -0.47
N HIS A 289 -9.33 -2.59 -0.04
CA HIS A 289 -10.11 -3.81 0.11
C HIS A 289 -9.64 -4.66 1.29
N GLN A 290 -10.52 -5.51 1.79
CA GLN A 290 -10.14 -6.60 2.69
C GLN A 290 -9.58 -7.75 1.86
N SER A 291 -8.28 -8.01 1.99
CA SER A 291 -7.64 -9.18 1.35
C SER A 291 -8.12 -10.48 1.99
N ALA A 292 -8.15 -11.56 1.18
CA ALA A 292 -8.42 -12.91 1.66
C ALA A 292 -7.22 -13.56 2.40
N GLU A 293 -6.07 -12.88 2.50
CA GLU A 293 -4.95 -13.34 3.36
C GLU A 293 -5.37 -13.28 4.83
N PRO A 294 -5.17 -14.36 5.62
CA PRO A 294 -5.71 -14.50 6.99
C PRO A 294 -5.34 -13.35 7.92
N GLY A 295 -4.11 -12.88 7.85
CA GLY A 295 -3.59 -11.82 8.73
C GLY A 295 -4.10 -10.41 8.43
N HIS A 296 -4.78 -10.18 7.29
CA HIS A 296 -5.11 -8.82 6.87
C HIS A 296 -6.10 -8.11 7.78
N GLN A 297 -7.09 -8.84 8.30
CA GLN A 297 -8.07 -8.27 9.22
C GLN A 297 -7.42 -7.72 10.52
N ARG A 298 -6.38 -8.41 11.02
CA ARG A 298 -5.63 -7.92 12.19
C ARG A 298 -4.84 -6.65 11.89
N LEU A 299 -4.23 -6.56 10.70
CA LEU A 299 -3.57 -5.34 10.25
C LEU A 299 -4.55 -4.17 10.14
N LEU A 300 -5.70 -4.37 9.52
CA LEU A 300 -6.74 -3.36 9.41
C LEU A 300 -7.20 -2.89 10.79
N ALA A 301 -7.40 -3.80 11.74
CA ALA A 301 -7.76 -3.45 13.12
C ALA A 301 -6.67 -2.63 13.82
N ALA A 302 -5.40 -3.03 13.71
CA ALA A 302 -4.27 -2.30 14.28
C ALA A 302 -4.08 -0.90 13.67
N LEU A 303 -4.40 -0.76 12.39
CA LEU A 303 -4.40 0.50 11.65
C LEU A 303 -5.70 1.31 11.86
N GLN A 304 -6.67 0.81 12.60
CA GLN A 304 -8.00 1.40 12.72
C GLN A 304 -8.60 1.73 11.33
N ALA A 305 -8.46 0.78 10.42
CA ALA A 305 -8.82 0.95 9.01
C ALA A 305 -10.11 0.20 8.66
N THR A 306 -10.97 0.88 7.91
CA THR A 306 -12.14 0.27 7.26
C THR A 306 -11.84 0.16 5.76
N PRO A 307 -11.79 -1.06 5.20
CA PRO A 307 -11.59 -1.24 3.78
C PRO A 307 -12.86 -0.86 3.00
N ILE A 308 -12.69 -0.27 1.82
CA ILE A 308 -13.81 0.21 0.99
C ILE A 308 -14.64 -0.96 0.44
N VAL A 309 -13.98 -2.07 0.06
CA VAL A 309 -14.66 -3.27 -0.46
C VAL A 309 -14.12 -4.57 0.14
N SER A 310 -14.90 -5.66 0.01
CA SER A 310 -14.47 -7.02 0.34
C SER A 310 -14.89 -7.95 -0.81
N LEU A 311 -13.95 -8.32 -1.67
CA LEU A 311 -14.17 -9.08 -2.90
C LEU A 311 -13.40 -10.42 -2.95
N GLY A 312 -12.79 -10.84 -1.83
CA GLY A 312 -12.00 -12.07 -1.76
C GLY A 312 -10.68 -12.01 -2.54
N LEU A 313 -10.14 -10.81 -2.80
CA LEU A 313 -8.90 -10.60 -3.56
C LEU A 313 -7.67 -10.98 -2.72
N ARG A 314 -6.62 -11.52 -3.38
CA ARG A 314 -5.33 -11.86 -2.77
C ARG A 314 -4.18 -11.90 -3.78
N LEU A 315 -4.26 -11.11 -4.85
CA LEU A 315 -3.25 -11.12 -5.91
C LEU A 315 -2.01 -10.29 -5.55
N GLY A 316 -2.19 -9.07 -5.02
CA GLY A 316 -1.14 -8.06 -4.89
C GLY A 316 -1.09 -7.12 -6.11
N GLU A 317 0.09 -6.64 -6.47
CA GLU A 317 0.38 -5.76 -7.60
C GLU A 317 -0.31 -4.38 -7.53
N GLY A 318 -0.93 -3.99 -6.41
CA GLY A 318 -1.79 -2.81 -6.34
C GLY A 318 -3.17 -3.01 -6.99
N SER A 319 -3.49 -4.26 -7.37
CA SER A 319 -4.66 -4.57 -8.20
C SER A 319 -5.98 -4.33 -7.48
N GLY A 320 -6.09 -4.66 -6.20
CA GLY A 320 -7.28 -4.40 -5.40
C GLY A 320 -7.53 -2.90 -5.21
N ALA A 321 -6.45 -2.11 -5.06
CA ALA A 321 -6.54 -0.67 -4.98
C ALA A 321 -7.01 -0.04 -6.31
N ALA A 322 -6.44 -0.48 -7.43
CA ALA A 322 -6.86 0.02 -8.75
C ALA A 322 -8.34 -0.24 -9.04
N LEU A 323 -8.88 -1.38 -8.58
CA LEU A 323 -10.32 -1.69 -8.72
C LEU A 323 -11.24 -0.72 -7.96
N VAL A 324 -10.75 -0.06 -6.92
CA VAL A 324 -11.53 0.87 -6.09
C VAL A 324 -11.53 2.30 -6.66
N VAL A 325 -10.61 2.65 -7.55
CA VAL A 325 -10.53 4.00 -8.16
C VAL A 325 -11.86 4.49 -8.73
N PRO A 326 -12.61 3.69 -9.52
CA PRO A 326 -13.92 4.11 -10.03
C PRO A 326 -14.92 4.44 -8.92
N MET A 327 -14.88 3.76 -7.78
CA MET A 327 -15.77 4.05 -6.65
C MET A 327 -15.41 5.39 -5.98
N LEU A 328 -14.12 5.70 -5.84
CA LEU A 328 -13.68 7.00 -5.34
C LEU A 328 -14.10 8.13 -6.27
N ARG A 329 -13.97 7.93 -7.58
CA ARG A 329 -14.45 8.89 -8.60
C ARG A 329 -15.96 9.11 -8.51
N LEU A 330 -16.74 8.04 -8.36
CA LEU A 330 -18.19 8.14 -8.17
C LEU A 330 -18.54 8.85 -6.86
N ALA A 331 -17.80 8.63 -5.75
CA ALA A 331 -18.01 9.37 -4.51
C ALA A 331 -17.80 10.87 -4.70
N CYS A 332 -16.72 11.26 -5.40
CA CYS A 332 -16.44 12.66 -5.74
C CYS A 332 -17.54 13.23 -6.66
N ALA A 333 -17.92 12.53 -7.72
CA ALA A 333 -18.95 12.98 -8.65
C ALA A 333 -20.31 13.18 -7.97
N LEU A 334 -20.76 12.22 -7.14
CA LEU A 334 -21.99 12.37 -6.36
C LEU A 334 -21.93 13.59 -5.44
N HIS A 335 -20.79 13.80 -4.76
CA HIS A 335 -20.62 14.97 -3.90
C HIS A 335 -20.63 16.28 -4.69
N ASN A 336 -19.96 16.34 -5.82
CA ASN A 336 -19.77 17.57 -6.59
C ASN A 336 -21.00 17.95 -7.42
N GLU A 337 -21.70 16.97 -7.98
CA GLU A 337 -22.67 17.18 -9.07
C GLU A 337 -24.13 16.97 -8.64
N MET A 338 -24.40 16.29 -7.52
CA MET A 338 -25.77 16.20 -7.02
C MET A 338 -26.31 17.59 -6.70
N ALA A 339 -27.54 17.87 -7.11
CA ALA A 339 -28.24 19.09 -6.76
C ALA A 339 -28.57 19.10 -5.25
N THR A 340 -28.55 20.28 -4.65
CA THR A 340 -29.09 20.51 -3.31
C THR A 340 -30.62 20.53 -3.35
N PHE A 341 -31.29 20.37 -2.20
CA PHE A 341 -32.75 20.49 -2.11
C PHE A 341 -33.25 21.82 -2.65
N ALA A 342 -32.53 22.92 -2.39
CA ALA A 342 -32.85 24.25 -2.88
C ALA A 342 -32.74 24.36 -4.43
N GLU A 343 -31.65 23.87 -5.02
CA GLU A 343 -31.40 23.90 -6.47
C GLU A 343 -32.41 23.06 -7.25
N ALA A 344 -32.79 21.91 -6.72
CA ALA A 344 -33.75 21.00 -7.36
C ALA A 344 -35.23 21.34 -7.04
N ALA A 345 -35.49 22.34 -6.21
CA ALA A 345 -36.83 22.65 -5.70
C ALA A 345 -37.54 21.42 -5.07
N VAL A 346 -36.78 20.53 -4.43
CA VAL A 346 -37.28 19.36 -3.72
C VAL A 346 -37.49 19.73 -2.26
N ALA A 347 -38.64 19.37 -1.68
CA ALA A 347 -38.92 19.63 -0.27
C ALA A 347 -37.94 18.82 0.61
N ASP A 348 -37.30 19.50 1.56
CA ASP A 348 -36.50 18.87 2.60
C ASP A 348 -37.41 18.30 3.71
N ARG A 349 -36.84 17.59 4.65
CA ARG A 349 -37.61 17.04 5.79
C ARG A 349 -38.42 18.13 6.48
N ALA A 350 -39.60 17.78 6.90
CA ALA A 350 -40.30 18.58 7.90
C ALA A 350 -39.44 18.63 9.19
N PRO A 351 -39.32 19.79 9.83
CA PRO A 351 -38.55 19.95 11.06
C PRO A 351 -39.00 19.06 12.21
#